data_0af4696606cdfa17eba8d2388e57b0df
#
_entry.id   0af4696606cdfa17eba8d2388e57b0df
#
_cell.length_a   1.000
_cell.length_b   1.000
_cell.length_c   1.000
_cell.angle_alpha   90.00
_cell.angle_beta   90.00
_cell.angle_gamma   90.00
#
_symmetry.space_group_name_H-M   'P 1'
#
loop_
_entity.id
_entity.type
_entity.pdbx_description
1 polymer ?
#
loop_
_entity_poly.entity_id
_entity_poly.type
_entity_poly.pdbx_seq_one_letter_code
_entity_poly.pdbx_strand_id
1 'polypeptide(L)'
;MLHRKRSLQLAKGPMIKSALLLAAALTPGIALAQTAPSGAPIAPTFDVTAARARIDAGFDKNYPHLEALYQDIHAHPELGFQENRTAAILASEMRKLGFTVTEHVGKTGIVAIYRNGEGRTMLIRTELDALPMEEKTGLPYASHAQQTSDGRLTYVDHSCGHDIHMAWWVGTAEALLAMKGQWHGTLMFIGQPSEETVSGAKAMLADGLFTRWPKPDYGFAAHVGPDPTGTVSVKEGMLTSASDQIDITFHGRGAHGAMPDKSIDPIVMGAHFVSDVQSVISRAKAPGTFGVVTVGAFQAGTVDNIIPDHADLKLTLRSHDDDTRKLLIDGVTRTAVAVAEMAGAPAPTIDHPAGASAVQNDIGLADRAAGVLEAAFGKDVSFVPAFMPGGSASEDFSEFVNAGVPSVYFGIGGDDPTMLAQYKAQGKPVPVNHSPYFAPVPEPSIKRGVETLTLAVLMVAGTASK
;
A
#
# COMPACT_ATOMS: atom_id res chain seq x y z
N MET A 1 15.71 -11.74 74.15
CA MET A 1 14.84 -11.54 75.33
C MET A 1 13.60 -10.75 74.89
N LEU A 2 12.44 -11.40 75.12
CA LEU A 2 11.09 -10.88 75.35
C LEU A 2 10.30 -10.18 74.19
N HIS A 3 9.39 -10.98 73.67
CA HIS A 3 8.16 -10.67 72.94
C HIS A 3 7.29 -9.62 73.67
N ARG A 4 6.59 -8.77 72.89
CA ARG A 4 5.22 -8.38 73.19
C ARG A 4 4.37 -8.26 71.92
N LYS A 5 3.49 -9.24 71.74
CA LYS A 5 2.29 -9.17 70.86
C LYS A 5 1.30 -8.18 71.48
N ARG A 6 0.75 -7.24 70.72
CA ARG A 6 -0.49 -6.54 71.10
C ARG A 6 -1.57 -6.90 70.09
N SER A 7 -2.53 -7.60 70.58
CA SER A 7 -3.82 -7.88 69.92
C SER A 7 -4.70 -6.63 69.94
N LEU A 8 -5.21 -6.15 68.80
CA LEU A 8 -6.29 -5.16 68.75
C LEU A 8 -7.60 -5.90 68.63
N GLN A 9 -8.46 -5.67 69.60
CA GLN A 9 -9.89 -6.06 69.62
C GLN A 9 -10.68 -5.14 68.71
N LEU A 10 -11.49 -5.74 67.79
CA LEU A 10 -12.47 -5.08 66.98
C LEU A 10 -13.74 -4.82 67.82
N ALA A 11 -14.11 -3.56 68.02
CA ALA A 11 -15.39 -3.14 68.58
C ALA A 11 -16.50 -3.23 67.49
N LYS A 12 -17.60 -3.93 67.84
CA LYS A 12 -18.80 -4.01 67.02
C LYS A 12 -19.68 -2.77 67.30
N GLY A 13 -19.88 -1.91 66.30
CA GLY A 13 -20.88 -0.85 66.30
C GLY A 13 -22.14 -1.25 65.46
N PRO A 14 -23.33 -0.65 65.74
CA PRO A 14 -24.59 -1.18 65.22
C PRO A 14 -24.88 -0.87 63.77
N MET A 15 -25.52 -1.84 63.10
CA MET A 15 -26.01 -1.73 61.72
C MET A 15 -27.17 -0.74 61.60
N ILE A 16 -26.97 0.35 60.87
CA ILE A 16 -28.05 1.23 60.40
C ILE A 16 -28.50 0.71 59.04
N LYS A 17 -29.74 0.22 58.98
CA LYS A 17 -30.40 -0.13 57.70
C LYS A 17 -30.89 1.14 57.03
N SER A 18 -30.16 1.63 56.05
CA SER A 18 -30.66 2.67 55.13
C SER A 18 -31.28 2.03 53.92
N ALA A 19 -32.59 2.18 53.77
CA ALA A 19 -33.30 1.80 52.57
C ALA A 19 -32.99 2.84 51.46
N LEU A 20 -32.29 2.42 50.43
CA LEU A 20 -32.13 3.23 49.20
C LEU A 20 -33.35 2.99 48.29
N LEU A 21 -34.18 4.01 48.15
CA LEU A 21 -35.17 4.08 47.07
C LEU A 21 -34.42 4.34 45.76
N LEU A 22 -34.44 3.36 44.87
CA LEU A 22 -33.93 3.48 43.50
C LEU A 22 -35.00 4.17 42.64
N ALA A 23 -34.85 5.47 42.40
CA ALA A 23 -35.63 6.17 41.37
C ALA A 23 -35.06 5.82 40.00
N ALA A 24 -35.77 5.00 39.24
CA ALA A 24 -35.45 4.69 37.86
C ALA A 24 -35.74 5.93 37.00
N ALA A 25 -34.69 6.69 36.63
CA ALA A 25 -34.77 7.70 35.60
C ALA A 25 -34.79 6.99 34.24
N LEU A 26 -35.93 6.99 33.57
CA LEU A 26 -36.08 6.62 32.16
C LEU A 26 -35.36 7.68 31.31
N THR A 27 -34.12 7.43 30.93
CA THR A 27 -33.49 8.13 29.80
C THR A 27 -34.03 7.53 28.52
N PRO A 28 -34.49 8.34 27.54
CA PRO A 28 -34.83 7.80 26.24
C PRO A 28 -33.55 7.27 25.59
N GLY A 29 -33.48 5.95 25.43
CA GLY A 29 -32.39 5.31 24.65
C GLY A 29 -32.42 5.83 23.24
N ILE A 30 -31.37 6.54 22.85
CA ILE A 30 -31.04 6.74 21.44
C ILE A 30 -30.72 5.36 20.92
N ALA A 31 -31.66 4.74 20.23
CA ALA A 31 -31.41 3.56 19.42
C ALA A 31 -30.43 4.00 18.32
N LEU A 32 -29.16 3.72 18.53
CA LEU A 32 -28.21 3.62 17.41
C LEU A 32 -28.79 2.54 16.49
N ALA A 33 -29.38 2.98 15.38
CA ALA A 33 -29.72 2.09 14.29
C ALA A 33 -28.40 1.43 13.86
N GLN A 34 -28.15 0.23 14.37
CA GLN A 34 -27.22 -0.68 13.73
C GLN A 34 -27.84 -0.94 12.36
N THR A 35 -27.29 -0.31 11.34
CA THR A 35 -27.50 -0.77 9.96
C THR A 35 -27.02 -2.21 9.94
N ALA A 36 -27.98 -3.12 9.79
CA ALA A 36 -27.68 -4.52 9.56
C ALA A 36 -26.66 -4.62 8.41
N PRO A 37 -25.74 -5.60 8.46
CA PRO A 37 -24.85 -5.85 7.31
C PRO A 37 -25.72 -6.01 6.09
N SER A 38 -25.33 -5.31 5.03
CA SER A 38 -25.97 -5.25 3.72
C SER A 38 -26.37 -6.66 3.25
N GLY A 39 -27.50 -6.74 2.61
CA GLY A 39 -28.18 -7.95 2.20
C GLY A 39 -27.30 -8.93 1.41
N ALA A 40 -27.87 -10.12 1.19
CA ALA A 40 -27.24 -11.20 0.45
C ALA A 40 -26.45 -10.74 -0.78
N PRO A 41 -25.28 -11.36 -1.09
CA PRO A 41 -24.44 -10.94 -2.21
C PRO A 41 -25.28 -10.70 -3.46
N ILE A 42 -25.12 -9.54 -4.09
CA ILE A 42 -25.82 -9.22 -5.33
C ILE A 42 -25.35 -10.23 -6.36
N ALA A 43 -26.27 -11.08 -6.84
CA ALA A 43 -25.94 -12.10 -7.83
C ALA A 43 -25.31 -11.45 -9.06
N PRO A 44 -24.21 -12.00 -9.60
CA PRO A 44 -23.56 -11.47 -10.79
C PRO A 44 -24.53 -11.39 -11.96
N THR A 45 -24.46 -10.29 -12.72
CA THR A 45 -25.33 -10.04 -13.88
C THR A 45 -24.91 -10.82 -15.13
N PHE A 46 -23.90 -11.68 -15.04
CA PHE A 46 -23.34 -12.49 -16.13
C PHE A 46 -22.99 -13.91 -15.61
N ASP A 47 -22.83 -14.84 -16.53
CA ASP A 47 -22.39 -16.20 -16.19
C ASP A 47 -20.89 -16.23 -15.91
N VAL A 48 -20.55 -16.21 -14.61
CA VAL A 48 -19.17 -16.20 -14.11
C VAL A 48 -18.40 -17.45 -14.54
N THR A 49 -19.06 -18.62 -14.52
CA THR A 49 -18.42 -19.90 -14.88
C THR A 49 -18.05 -19.92 -16.37
N ALA A 50 -18.98 -19.50 -17.23
CA ALA A 50 -18.72 -19.43 -18.66
C ALA A 50 -17.67 -18.35 -19.00
N ALA A 51 -17.68 -17.21 -18.29
CA ALA A 51 -16.67 -16.16 -18.46
C ALA A 51 -15.29 -16.67 -18.07
N ARG A 52 -15.16 -17.30 -16.90
CA ARG A 52 -13.90 -17.89 -16.44
C ARG A 52 -13.36 -18.93 -17.42
N ALA A 53 -14.19 -19.86 -17.88
CA ALA A 53 -13.75 -20.87 -18.85
C ALA A 53 -13.18 -20.28 -20.15
N ARG A 54 -13.72 -19.12 -20.59
CA ARG A 54 -13.19 -18.39 -21.75
C ARG A 54 -11.88 -17.70 -21.45
N ILE A 55 -11.73 -17.10 -20.26
CA ILE A 55 -10.49 -16.51 -19.81
C ILE A 55 -9.40 -17.57 -19.76
N ASP A 56 -9.68 -18.73 -19.14
CA ASP A 56 -8.73 -19.84 -19.03
C ASP A 56 -8.28 -20.33 -20.41
N ALA A 57 -9.20 -20.59 -21.32
CA ALA A 57 -8.86 -21.05 -22.66
C ALA A 57 -8.04 -20.01 -23.46
N GLY A 58 -8.31 -18.72 -23.27
CA GLY A 58 -7.50 -17.63 -23.85
C GLY A 58 -6.12 -17.55 -23.24
N PHE A 59 -6.04 -17.63 -21.91
CA PHE A 59 -4.79 -17.59 -21.16
C PHE A 59 -3.87 -18.75 -21.54
N ASP A 60 -4.35 -20.00 -21.51
CA ASP A 60 -3.52 -21.17 -21.80
C ASP A 60 -2.89 -21.10 -23.20
N LYS A 61 -3.61 -20.48 -24.15
CA LYS A 61 -3.07 -20.25 -25.51
C LYS A 61 -2.00 -19.15 -25.55
N ASN A 62 -2.17 -18.08 -24.75
CA ASN A 62 -1.33 -16.88 -24.84
C ASN A 62 -0.23 -16.86 -23.76
N TYR A 63 -0.27 -17.78 -22.79
CA TYR A 63 0.71 -17.81 -21.69
C TYR A 63 2.17 -17.82 -22.15
N PRO A 64 2.59 -18.56 -23.20
CA PRO A 64 3.98 -18.49 -23.65
C PRO A 64 4.44 -17.08 -24.03
N HIS A 65 3.53 -16.23 -24.54
CA HIS A 65 3.83 -14.82 -24.83
C HIS A 65 3.92 -14.00 -23.54
N LEU A 66 2.97 -14.18 -22.59
CA LEU A 66 2.99 -13.49 -21.30
C LEU A 66 4.20 -13.89 -20.46
N GLU A 67 4.61 -15.15 -20.49
CA GLU A 67 5.81 -15.63 -19.82
C GLU A 67 7.08 -14.99 -20.41
N ALA A 68 7.19 -14.94 -21.72
CA ALA A 68 8.31 -14.30 -22.38
C ALA A 68 8.39 -12.80 -22.08
N LEU A 69 7.23 -12.12 -22.03
CA LEU A 69 7.12 -10.72 -21.64
C LEU A 69 7.57 -10.51 -20.19
N TYR A 70 7.08 -11.34 -19.27
CA TYR A 70 7.46 -11.32 -17.86
C TYR A 70 8.97 -11.50 -17.69
N GLN A 71 9.55 -12.55 -18.28
CA GLN A 71 10.98 -12.85 -18.16
C GLN A 71 11.87 -11.76 -18.76
N ASP A 72 11.44 -11.15 -19.87
CA ASP A 72 12.18 -10.04 -20.49
C ASP A 72 12.17 -8.78 -19.61
N ILE A 73 11.04 -8.43 -19.01
CA ILE A 73 10.93 -7.30 -18.08
C ILE A 73 11.71 -7.58 -16.79
N HIS A 74 11.58 -8.78 -16.22
CA HIS A 74 12.30 -9.21 -15.03
C HIS A 74 13.82 -9.10 -15.19
N ALA A 75 14.36 -9.52 -16.34
CA ALA A 75 15.80 -9.46 -16.63
C ALA A 75 16.31 -8.02 -16.88
N HIS A 76 15.43 -7.05 -17.16
CA HIS A 76 15.79 -5.68 -17.51
C HIS A 76 14.96 -4.64 -16.72
N PRO A 77 14.96 -4.71 -15.38
CA PRO A 77 14.20 -3.80 -14.55
C PRO A 77 14.73 -2.37 -14.62
N GLU A 78 13.84 -1.40 -14.44
CA GLU A 78 14.16 0.02 -14.44
C GLU A 78 13.62 0.71 -13.19
N LEU A 79 14.39 1.64 -12.62
CA LEU A 79 13.99 2.41 -11.44
C LEU A 79 12.91 3.45 -11.77
N GLY A 80 12.21 3.91 -10.73
CA GLY A 80 11.16 4.92 -10.83
C GLY A 80 11.58 6.17 -11.60
N PHE A 81 10.72 6.60 -12.52
CA PHE A 81 10.94 7.67 -13.50
C PHE A 81 12.10 7.42 -14.49
N GLN A 82 12.60 6.20 -14.57
CA GLN A 82 13.60 5.76 -15.56
C GLN A 82 13.09 4.61 -16.44
N GLU A 83 11.82 4.22 -16.34
CA GLU A 83 11.15 3.06 -16.95
C GLU A 83 10.88 3.24 -18.45
N ASN A 84 11.87 3.76 -19.19
CA ASN A 84 11.69 4.10 -20.60
C ASN A 84 11.51 2.86 -21.50
N ARG A 85 12.30 1.81 -21.25
CA ARG A 85 12.23 0.55 -22.00
C ARG A 85 10.94 -0.19 -21.68
N THR A 86 10.63 -0.33 -20.40
CA THR A 86 9.43 -1.02 -19.88
C THR A 86 8.16 -0.37 -20.42
N ALA A 87 8.05 0.96 -20.31
CA ALA A 87 6.92 1.71 -20.86
C ALA A 87 6.76 1.51 -22.39
N ALA A 88 7.87 1.55 -23.14
CA ALA A 88 7.82 1.36 -24.59
C ALA A 88 7.37 -0.06 -24.99
N ILE A 89 7.79 -1.10 -24.24
CA ILE A 89 7.35 -2.48 -24.46
C ILE A 89 5.85 -2.58 -24.24
N LEU A 90 5.34 -2.15 -23.09
CA LEU A 90 3.91 -2.23 -22.79
C LEU A 90 3.08 -1.36 -23.75
N ALA A 91 3.57 -0.19 -24.13
CA ALA A 91 2.93 0.64 -25.16
C ALA A 91 2.83 -0.10 -26.52
N SER A 92 3.87 -0.85 -26.88
CA SER A 92 3.87 -1.68 -28.08
C SER A 92 2.85 -2.81 -27.99
N GLU A 93 2.78 -3.54 -26.86
CA GLU A 93 1.79 -4.61 -26.64
C GLU A 93 0.36 -4.06 -26.76
N MET A 94 0.07 -2.96 -26.11
CA MET A 94 -1.28 -2.38 -26.17
C MET A 94 -1.65 -1.86 -27.58
N ARG A 95 -0.69 -1.33 -28.33
CA ARG A 95 -0.92 -0.95 -29.76
C ARG A 95 -1.23 -2.17 -30.64
N LYS A 96 -0.54 -3.29 -30.46
CA LYS A 96 -0.82 -4.54 -31.17
C LYS A 96 -2.24 -5.04 -30.90
N LEU A 97 -2.74 -4.80 -29.68
CA LEU A 97 -4.11 -5.12 -29.29
C LEU A 97 -5.16 -4.09 -29.78
N GLY A 98 -4.74 -3.01 -30.43
CA GLY A 98 -5.62 -2.00 -31.01
C GLY A 98 -6.02 -0.87 -30.06
N PHE A 99 -5.33 -0.70 -28.95
CA PHE A 99 -5.50 0.46 -28.08
C PHE A 99 -4.89 1.72 -28.69
N THR A 100 -5.50 2.88 -28.43
CA THR A 100 -4.86 4.18 -28.64
C THR A 100 -3.97 4.47 -27.45
N VAL A 101 -2.64 4.51 -27.67
CA VAL A 101 -1.65 4.63 -26.59
C VAL A 101 -0.97 6.00 -26.61
N THR A 102 -0.92 6.64 -25.46
CA THR A 102 -0.13 7.85 -25.18
C THR A 102 0.96 7.51 -24.18
N GLU A 103 2.21 7.79 -24.54
CA GLU A 103 3.38 7.62 -23.69
C GLU A 103 3.76 8.93 -23.01
N HIS A 104 4.68 8.84 -22.03
CA HIS A 104 5.21 9.99 -21.27
C HIS A 104 4.17 10.76 -20.47
N VAL A 105 3.15 10.07 -19.95
CA VAL A 105 2.16 10.64 -19.02
C VAL A 105 2.70 10.53 -17.61
N GLY A 106 2.91 11.66 -16.95
CA GLY A 106 3.60 11.69 -15.65
C GLY A 106 5.07 11.23 -15.76
N LYS A 107 5.78 11.70 -16.79
CA LYS A 107 7.16 11.36 -17.20
C LYS A 107 7.23 10.09 -18.05
N THR A 108 7.36 8.91 -17.45
CA THR A 108 7.55 7.63 -18.16
C THR A 108 6.28 6.80 -18.29
N GLY A 109 5.18 7.20 -17.64
CA GLY A 109 3.93 6.45 -17.65
C GLY A 109 3.23 6.40 -19.01
N ILE A 110 2.31 5.47 -19.16
CA ILE A 110 1.52 5.25 -20.37
C ILE A 110 0.01 5.22 -20.06
N VAL A 111 -0.80 5.68 -21.04
CA VAL A 111 -2.25 5.58 -21.03
C VAL A 111 -2.69 4.92 -22.32
N ALA A 112 -3.41 3.81 -22.23
CA ALA A 112 -3.94 3.05 -23.35
C ALA A 112 -5.47 3.00 -23.28
N ILE A 113 -6.15 3.48 -24.31
CA ILE A 113 -7.60 3.60 -24.38
C ILE A 113 -8.17 2.68 -25.46
N TYR A 114 -9.17 1.89 -25.07
CA TYR A 114 -9.99 1.12 -26.02
C TYR A 114 -11.47 1.40 -25.80
N ARG A 115 -12.22 1.72 -26.86
CA ARG A 115 -13.65 2.01 -26.82
C ARG A 115 -14.45 0.89 -27.45
N ASN A 116 -15.43 0.39 -26.72
CA ASN A 116 -16.36 -0.67 -27.16
C ASN A 116 -17.82 -0.21 -26.94
N GLY A 117 -18.21 0.80 -27.67
CA GLY A 117 -19.54 1.43 -27.56
C GLY A 117 -19.67 2.40 -26.40
N GLU A 118 -20.88 2.87 -26.16
CA GLU A 118 -21.21 3.73 -25.02
C GLU A 118 -21.24 2.92 -23.72
N GLY A 119 -20.89 3.53 -22.60
CA GLY A 119 -20.86 2.89 -21.28
C GLY A 119 -19.85 3.51 -20.35
N ARG A 120 -19.59 2.81 -19.26
CA ARG A 120 -18.67 3.24 -18.21
C ARG A 120 -17.21 3.22 -18.66
N THR A 121 -16.41 4.06 -18.03
CA THR A 121 -14.95 4.02 -18.18
C THR A 121 -14.35 3.26 -17.01
N MET A 122 -13.61 2.19 -17.29
CA MET A 122 -12.95 1.34 -16.30
C MET A 122 -11.45 1.56 -16.39
N LEU A 123 -10.84 1.92 -15.27
CA LEU A 123 -9.40 2.04 -15.10
C LEU A 123 -8.82 0.69 -14.67
N ILE A 124 -7.79 0.23 -15.35
CA ILE A 124 -6.99 -0.94 -14.98
C ILE A 124 -5.52 -0.49 -14.88
N ARG A 125 -4.94 -0.57 -13.69
CA ARG A 125 -3.59 -0.08 -13.41
C ARG A 125 -2.59 -1.21 -13.23
N THR A 126 -1.37 -0.98 -13.71
CA THR A 126 -0.14 -1.67 -13.33
C THR A 126 0.94 -0.66 -13.00
N GLU A 127 1.94 -1.06 -12.24
CA GLU A 127 3.18 -0.35 -11.95
C GLU A 127 4.24 -0.71 -13.01
N LEU A 128 5.24 0.17 -13.19
CA LEU A 128 6.32 -0.05 -14.19
C LEU A 128 7.69 -0.21 -13.56
N ASP A 129 7.89 0.32 -12.36
CA ASP A 129 9.19 0.49 -11.73
C ASP A 129 9.64 -0.72 -10.91
N ALA A 130 10.94 -0.74 -10.65
CA ALA A 130 11.66 -1.73 -9.87
C ALA A 130 12.45 -1.06 -8.73
N LEU A 131 13.07 -1.87 -7.88
CA LEU A 131 13.76 -1.45 -6.67
C LEU A 131 15.30 -1.41 -6.84
N PRO A 132 16.01 -0.49 -6.15
CA PRO A 132 17.47 -0.42 -6.14
C PRO A 132 18.06 -1.53 -5.25
N MET A 133 18.01 -2.77 -5.71
CA MET A 133 18.39 -3.97 -4.96
C MET A 133 19.10 -4.99 -5.85
N GLU A 134 20.02 -5.78 -5.28
CA GLU A 134 20.66 -6.91 -5.96
C GLU A 134 19.80 -8.17 -5.79
N GLU A 135 19.34 -8.74 -6.89
CA GLU A 135 18.57 -9.98 -6.89
C GLU A 135 19.40 -11.18 -6.47
N LYS A 136 18.80 -12.08 -5.66
CA LYS A 136 19.44 -13.30 -5.14
C LYS A 136 18.55 -14.54 -5.25
N THR A 137 17.57 -14.50 -6.13
CA THR A 137 16.63 -15.61 -6.35
C THR A 137 17.31 -16.85 -6.96
N GLY A 138 18.32 -16.64 -7.78
CA GLY A 138 18.96 -17.72 -8.54
C GLY A 138 18.17 -18.18 -9.76
N LEU A 139 17.17 -17.42 -10.18
CA LEU A 139 16.40 -17.69 -11.40
C LEU A 139 17.29 -17.61 -12.64
N PRO A 140 17.04 -18.41 -13.69
CA PRO A 140 17.86 -18.41 -14.91
C PRO A 140 17.78 -17.08 -15.69
N TYR A 141 16.77 -16.26 -15.41
CA TYR A 141 16.54 -14.92 -15.96
C TYR A 141 16.69 -13.82 -14.92
N ALA A 142 17.36 -14.11 -13.80
CA ALA A 142 17.59 -13.13 -12.73
C ALA A 142 18.25 -11.85 -13.26
N SER A 143 17.88 -10.72 -12.70
CA SER A 143 18.40 -9.41 -13.10
C SER A 143 19.88 -9.23 -12.73
N HIS A 144 20.64 -8.70 -13.66
CA HIS A 144 21.98 -8.14 -13.44
C HIS A 144 22.05 -6.66 -13.87
N ALA A 145 20.89 -6.05 -14.07
CA ALA A 145 20.78 -4.65 -14.47
C ALA A 145 21.31 -3.72 -13.39
N GLN A 146 21.90 -2.61 -13.83
CA GLN A 146 22.36 -1.55 -12.94
C GLN A 146 21.91 -0.20 -13.47
N GLN A 147 21.45 0.67 -12.58
CA GLN A 147 21.09 2.05 -12.86
C GLN A 147 21.63 2.99 -11.78
N THR A 148 21.62 4.29 -12.06
CA THR A 148 22.00 5.31 -11.07
C THR A 148 20.80 5.70 -10.22
N SER A 149 20.93 5.53 -8.90
CA SER A 149 20.00 6.03 -7.89
C SER A 149 20.75 6.97 -6.95
N ASP A 150 20.26 8.18 -6.74
CA ASP A 150 20.89 9.20 -5.86
C ASP A 150 22.39 9.41 -6.14
N GLY A 151 22.77 9.40 -7.42
CA GLY A 151 24.16 9.58 -7.87
C GLY A 151 25.06 8.37 -7.65
N ARG A 152 24.54 7.23 -7.26
CA ARG A 152 25.28 5.98 -7.07
C ARG A 152 24.77 4.90 -8.01
N LEU A 153 25.70 4.15 -8.60
CA LEU A 153 25.36 2.95 -9.37
C LEU A 153 24.90 1.85 -8.43
N THR A 154 23.73 1.29 -8.67
CA THR A 154 23.14 0.21 -7.87
C THR A 154 22.58 -0.87 -8.78
N TYR A 155 22.46 -2.10 -8.28
CA TYR A 155 21.68 -3.14 -8.92
C TYR A 155 20.20 -2.80 -8.87
N VAL A 156 19.43 -3.37 -9.78
CA VAL A 156 17.97 -3.17 -9.86
C VAL A 156 17.28 -4.51 -10.04
N ASP A 157 16.20 -4.75 -9.31
CA ASP A 157 15.37 -5.95 -9.45
C ASP A 157 13.88 -5.67 -9.27
N HIS A 158 13.02 -6.60 -9.72
CA HIS A 158 11.58 -6.58 -9.51
C HIS A 158 11.16 -7.33 -8.22
N SER A 159 11.83 -7.05 -7.10
CA SER A 159 11.51 -7.70 -5.81
C SER A 159 10.16 -7.27 -5.19
N CYS A 160 9.41 -6.41 -5.85
CA CYS A 160 8.00 -6.15 -5.53
C CYS A 160 7.01 -6.96 -6.40
N GLY A 161 7.46 -7.49 -7.56
CA GLY A 161 6.65 -8.31 -8.45
C GLY A 161 5.88 -7.52 -9.51
N HIS A 162 6.25 -6.26 -9.80
CA HIS A 162 5.59 -5.42 -10.81
C HIS A 162 5.70 -6.01 -12.23
N ASP A 163 6.72 -6.78 -12.51
CA ASP A 163 6.89 -7.55 -13.75
C ASP A 163 5.75 -8.58 -13.97
N ILE A 164 5.33 -9.29 -12.91
CA ILE A 164 4.15 -10.16 -12.93
C ILE A 164 2.87 -9.33 -13.15
N HIS A 165 2.79 -8.15 -12.51
CA HIS A 165 1.64 -7.26 -12.68
C HIS A 165 1.51 -6.79 -14.13
N MET A 166 2.61 -6.41 -14.76
CA MET A 166 2.64 -6.01 -16.17
C MET A 166 2.20 -7.13 -17.11
N ALA A 167 2.61 -8.38 -16.83
CA ALA A 167 2.20 -9.54 -17.61
C ALA A 167 0.68 -9.80 -17.49
N TRP A 168 0.12 -9.81 -16.28
CA TRP A 168 -1.34 -10.00 -16.15
C TRP A 168 -2.14 -8.82 -16.66
N TRP A 169 -1.59 -7.59 -16.63
CA TRP A 169 -2.24 -6.41 -17.18
C TRP A 169 -2.42 -6.54 -18.70
N VAL A 170 -1.40 -6.99 -19.44
CA VAL A 170 -1.50 -7.31 -20.85
C VAL A 170 -2.48 -8.46 -21.09
N GLY A 171 -2.38 -9.55 -20.33
CA GLY A 171 -3.30 -10.68 -20.41
C GLY A 171 -4.75 -10.32 -20.13
N THR A 172 -5.00 -9.37 -19.22
CA THR A 172 -6.34 -8.83 -18.94
C THR A 172 -6.90 -8.08 -20.17
N ALA A 173 -6.06 -7.28 -20.84
CA ALA A 173 -6.47 -6.60 -22.08
C ALA A 173 -6.83 -7.61 -23.19
N GLU A 174 -6.01 -8.65 -23.37
CA GLU A 174 -6.26 -9.74 -24.33
C GLU A 174 -7.60 -10.46 -24.02
N ALA A 175 -7.83 -10.82 -22.76
CA ALA A 175 -9.04 -11.52 -22.32
C ALA A 175 -10.31 -10.66 -22.55
N LEU A 176 -10.27 -9.38 -22.19
CA LEU A 176 -11.39 -8.46 -22.41
C LEU A 176 -11.68 -8.25 -23.90
N LEU A 177 -10.66 -8.17 -24.75
CA LEU A 177 -10.84 -8.04 -26.19
C LEU A 177 -11.40 -9.32 -26.83
N ALA A 178 -11.00 -10.50 -26.35
CA ALA A 178 -11.58 -11.76 -26.78
C ALA A 178 -13.08 -11.89 -26.42
N MET A 179 -13.50 -11.13 -25.41
CA MET A 179 -14.88 -11.12 -24.89
C MET A 179 -15.63 -9.80 -25.12
N LYS A 180 -15.22 -8.98 -26.10
CA LYS A 180 -15.81 -7.65 -26.34
C LYS A 180 -17.31 -7.64 -26.66
N GLY A 181 -17.90 -8.76 -27.00
CA GLY A 181 -19.36 -8.91 -27.11
C GLY A 181 -20.09 -9.01 -25.77
N GLN A 182 -19.38 -9.10 -24.64
CA GLN A 182 -19.95 -9.27 -23.30
C GLN A 182 -19.88 -8.02 -22.44
N TRP A 183 -19.25 -6.96 -22.91
CA TRP A 183 -19.12 -5.69 -22.19
C TRP A 183 -19.21 -4.49 -23.14
N HIS A 184 -19.56 -3.33 -22.57
CA HIS A 184 -19.61 -2.04 -23.28
C HIS A 184 -18.91 -0.96 -22.44
N GLY A 185 -18.44 0.10 -23.13
CA GLY A 185 -17.81 1.25 -22.50
C GLY A 185 -16.36 1.45 -22.94
N THR A 186 -15.58 2.09 -22.08
CA THR A 186 -14.18 2.44 -22.33
C THR A 186 -13.27 1.73 -21.34
N LEU A 187 -12.25 1.05 -21.84
CA LEU A 187 -11.12 0.59 -21.05
C LEU A 187 -10.03 1.65 -21.04
N MET A 188 -9.60 2.04 -19.86
CA MET A 188 -8.43 2.89 -19.62
C MET A 188 -7.39 2.05 -18.90
N PHE A 189 -6.41 1.55 -19.62
CA PHE A 189 -5.28 0.85 -19.08
C PHE A 189 -4.16 1.85 -18.83
N ILE A 190 -3.60 1.89 -17.61
CA ILE A 190 -2.47 2.76 -17.28
C ILE A 190 -1.29 1.93 -16.81
N GLY A 191 -0.10 2.22 -17.34
CA GLY A 191 1.17 1.82 -16.78
C GLY A 191 1.71 3.00 -15.99
N GLN A 192 1.66 2.89 -14.66
CA GLN A 192 2.05 3.95 -13.76
C GLN A 192 3.53 3.87 -13.44
N PRO A 193 4.30 4.96 -13.58
CA PRO A 193 5.71 4.99 -13.18
C PRO A 193 5.85 5.15 -11.67
N SER A 194 7.04 4.87 -11.15
CA SER A 194 7.56 5.35 -9.86
C SER A 194 6.61 5.15 -8.66
N GLU A 195 6.04 3.95 -8.56
CA GLU A 195 5.20 3.57 -7.42
C GLU A 195 6.04 3.47 -6.14
N GLU A 196 7.23 2.86 -6.23
CA GLU A 196 8.14 2.62 -5.11
C GLU A 196 8.67 3.91 -4.45
N THR A 197 8.55 5.04 -5.14
CA THR A 197 8.82 6.37 -4.58
C THR A 197 7.55 7.11 -4.14
N VAL A 198 6.39 6.45 -4.22
CA VAL A 198 5.08 6.98 -3.83
C VAL A 198 4.75 8.32 -4.54
N SER A 199 5.13 8.44 -5.81
CA SER A 199 5.06 9.72 -6.53
C SER A 199 4.50 9.63 -7.95
N GLY A 200 4.42 8.43 -8.52
CA GLY A 200 4.03 8.22 -9.91
C GLY A 200 2.58 8.56 -10.21
N ALA A 201 1.65 8.15 -9.35
CA ALA A 201 0.23 8.47 -9.51
C ALA A 201 -0.01 9.98 -9.48
N LYS A 202 0.64 10.69 -8.54
CA LYS A 202 0.61 12.16 -8.48
C LYS A 202 1.15 12.80 -9.75
N ALA A 203 2.26 12.30 -10.28
CA ALA A 203 2.85 12.80 -11.51
C ALA A 203 1.89 12.63 -12.70
N MET A 204 1.22 11.48 -12.83
CA MET A 204 0.21 11.25 -13.88
C MET A 204 -1.01 12.17 -13.73
N LEU A 205 -1.52 12.36 -12.50
CA LEU A 205 -2.62 13.28 -12.22
C LEU A 205 -2.24 14.74 -12.52
N ALA A 206 -1.04 15.16 -12.13
CA ALA A 206 -0.53 16.51 -12.42
C ALA A 206 -0.33 16.75 -13.92
N ASP A 207 0.02 15.72 -14.70
CA ASP A 207 0.08 15.78 -16.16
C ASP A 207 -1.32 15.72 -16.83
N GLY A 208 -2.38 15.74 -16.04
CA GLY A 208 -3.74 15.85 -16.51
C GLY A 208 -4.42 14.52 -16.85
N LEU A 209 -4.07 13.42 -16.18
CA LEU A 209 -4.66 12.08 -16.45
C LEU A 209 -6.19 12.12 -16.52
N PHE A 210 -6.87 12.82 -15.62
CA PHE A 210 -8.35 12.90 -15.59
C PHE A 210 -8.92 14.20 -16.20
N THR A 211 -8.09 14.95 -16.92
CA THR A 211 -8.52 16.12 -17.70
C THR A 211 -8.30 15.95 -19.21
N ARG A 212 -7.29 15.16 -19.59
CA ARG A 212 -6.99 14.79 -20.99
C ARG A 212 -7.86 13.61 -21.45
N TRP A 213 -8.21 12.74 -20.53
CA TRP A 213 -9.09 11.58 -20.74
C TRP A 213 -10.28 11.63 -19.79
N PRO A 214 -11.41 10.96 -20.12
CA PRO A 214 -12.55 10.86 -19.21
C PRO A 214 -12.13 10.27 -17.86
N LYS A 215 -12.56 10.91 -16.76
CA LYS A 215 -12.38 10.34 -15.43
C LYS A 215 -13.08 8.98 -15.34
N PRO A 216 -12.40 7.93 -14.84
CA PRO A 216 -13.00 6.60 -14.73
C PRO A 216 -14.17 6.56 -13.75
N ASP A 217 -15.17 5.73 -14.08
CA ASP A 217 -16.29 5.40 -13.20
C ASP A 217 -15.88 4.38 -12.13
N TYR A 218 -14.91 3.52 -12.45
CA TYR A 218 -14.37 2.49 -11.57
C TYR A 218 -12.88 2.28 -11.85
N GLY A 219 -12.14 1.91 -10.79
CA GLY A 219 -10.72 1.56 -10.85
C GLY A 219 -10.43 0.17 -10.29
N PHE A 220 -9.53 -0.56 -10.95
CA PHE A 220 -9.07 -1.87 -10.54
C PHE A 220 -7.56 -1.97 -10.63
N ALA A 221 -6.95 -2.53 -9.59
CA ALA A 221 -5.54 -2.90 -9.55
C ALA A 221 -5.38 -4.18 -8.71
N ALA A 222 -4.23 -4.83 -8.83
CA ALA A 222 -3.93 -6.01 -8.04
C ALA A 222 -2.43 -6.05 -7.74
N HIS A 223 -2.06 -6.67 -6.61
CA HIS A 223 -0.67 -6.85 -6.20
C HIS A 223 -0.40 -8.29 -5.83
N VAL A 224 0.73 -8.85 -6.29
CA VAL A 224 1.19 -10.17 -5.89
C VAL A 224 1.83 -10.12 -4.50
N GLY A 225 1.49 -11.07 -3.66
CA GLY A 225 2.01 -11.16 -2.29
C GLY A 225 2.44 -12.56 -1.90
N PRO A 226 2.99 -12.74 -0.70
CA PRO A 226 3.54 -14.00 -0.21
C PRO A 226 2.47 -15.00 0.25
N ASP A 227 1.27 -14.92 -0.30
CA ASP A 227 0.19 -15.88 -0.08
C ASP A 227 0.29 -17.04 -1.08
N PRO A 228 -0.34 -18.20 -0.79
CA PRO A 228 -0.32 -19.35 -1.70
C PRO A 228 -0.85 -19.00 -3.09
N THR A 229 -0.17 -19.46 -4.15
CA THR A 229 -0.64 -19.29 -5.54
C THR A 229 -2.07 -19.80 -5.70
N GLY A 230 -2.83 -19.11 -6.55
CA GLY A 230 -4.24 -19.41 -6.79
C GLY A 230 -5.22 -18.76 -5.81
N THR A 231 -4.74 -18.11 -4.75
CA THR A 231 -5.58 -17.34 -3.82
C THR A 231 -5.78 -15.92 -4.27
N VAL A 232 -6.91 -15.32 -3.89
CA VAL A 232 -7.24 -13.90 -4.06
C VAL A 232 -7.73 -13.34 -2.74
N SER A 233 -7.26 -12.16 -2.37
CA SER A 233 -7.81 -11.41 -1.24
C SER A 233 -8.56 -10.17 -1.71
N VAL A 234 -9.73 -9.96 -1.12
CA VAL A 234 -10.57 -8.79 -1.32
C VAL A 234 -10.84 -8.17 0.03
N LYS A 235 -10.49 -6.92 0.22
CA LYS A 235 -10.74 -6.22 1.47
C LYS A 235 -11.68 -5.04 1.25
N GLU A 236 -12.69 -4.91 2.10
CA GLU A 236 -13.51 -3.71 2.20
C GLU A 236 -12.76 -2.56 2.87
N GLY A 237 -12.99 -1.35 2.38
CA GLY A 237 -12.46 -0.13 3.00
C GLY A 237 -10.93 -0.08 2.96
N MET A 238 -10.31 0.32 4.05
CA MET A 238 -8.88 0.58 4.11
C MET A 238 -8.03 -0.69 3.91
N LEU A 239 -7.23 -0.70 2.84
CA LEU A 239 -6.36 -1.81 2.47
C LEU A 239 -4.93 -1.61 2.96
N THR A 240 -4.33 -0.44 2.72
CA THR A 240 -2.93 -0.11 3.04
C THR A 240 -2.84 0.97 4.12
N SER A 241 -1.64 1.38 4.51
CA SER A 241 -1.43 2.55 5.36
C SER A 241 -1.05 3.78 4.53
N ALA A 242 -1.35 4.96 5.07
CA ALA A 242 -0.70 6.19 4.64
C ALA A 242 0.80 6.14 4.97
N SER A 243 1.61 6.76 4.14
CA SER A 243 3.07 6.85 4.29
C SER A 243 3.51 8.30 4.17
N ASP A 244 4.22 8.78 5.17
CA ASP A 244 4.83 10.10 5.16
C ASP A 244 6.31 10.00 5.52
N GLN A 245 7.11 10.87 4.90
CA GLN A 245 8.51 11.07 5.24
C GLN A 245 8.68 12.47 5.82
N ILE A 246 9.50 12.60 6.85
CA ILE A 246 9.85 13.90 7.42
C ILE A 246 11.36 13.93 7.64
N ASP A 247 12.01 14.91 7.03
CA ASP A 247 13.42 15.20 7.24
C ASP A 247 13.54 16.41 8.19
N ILE A 248 14.36 16.29 9.23
CA ILE A 248 14.54 17.32 10.24
C ILE A 248 16.03 17.64 10.36
N THR A 249 16.38 18.93 10.19
CA THR A 249 17.72 19.42 10.51
C THR A 249 17.63 20.32 11.74
N PHE A 250 18.26 19.90 12.84
CA PHE A 250 18.51 20.74 14.00
C PHE A 250 19.73 21.61 13.77
N HIS A 251 19.56 22.93 13.91
CA HIS A 251 20.62 23.91 13.77
C HIS A 251 21.22 24.24 15.15
N GLY A 252 22.49 23.96 15.30
CA GLY A 252 23.25 24.24 16.53
C GLY A 252 24.33 25.30 16.32
N ARG A 253 25.29 25.28 17.22
CA ARG A 253 26.52 26.05 17.10
C ARG A 253 27.69 25.17 17.52
N GLY A 254 28.59 24.90 16.58
CA GLY A 254 29.78 24.07 16.82
C GLY A 254 30.76 24.69 17.79
N ALA A 255 31.50 23.82 18.50
CA ALA A 255 32.57 24.22 19.41
C ALA A 255 33.54 23.08 19.65
N HIS A 256 34.65 23.37 20.35
CA HIS A 256 35.56 22.35 20.88
C HIS A 256 34.82 21.48 21.92
N GLY A 257 34.91 20.15 21.84
CA GLY A 257 34.21 19.22 22.73
C GLY A 257 34.45 19.46 24.23
N ALA A 258 35.61 20.06 24.61
CA ALA A 258 35.89 20.46 26.00
C ALA A 258 35.35 21.86 26.38
N MET A 259 34.67 22.55 25.48
CA MET A 259 34.06 23.88 25.69
C MET A 259 32.57 23.91 25.35
N PRO A 260 31.74 23.02 25.96
CA PRO A 260 30.33 22.91 25.63
C PRO A 260 29.53 24.18 25.95
N ASP A 261 29.99 25.03 26.84
CA ASP A 261 29.40 26.33 27.17
C ASP A 261 29.46 27.35 26.01
N LYS A 262 30.24 27.09 24.98
CA LYS A 262 30.35 27.88 23.76
C LYS A 262 29.50 27.33 22.62
N SER A 263 28.86 26.20 22.82
CA SER A 263 28.06 25.51 21.80
C SER A 263 26.55 25.67 21.99
N ILE A 264 25.80 25.27 20.99
CA ILE A 264 24.44 24.76 21.08
C ILE A 264 24.51 23.37 20.43
N ASP A 265 24.43 22.32 21.22
CA ASP A 265 24.78 20.98 20.78
C ASP A 265 23.58 20.30 20.04
N PRO A 266 23.65 20.11 18.70
CA PRO A 266 22.58 19.49 17.96
C PRO A 266 22.46 17.98 18.16
N ILE A 267 23.55 17.31 18.63
CA ILE A 267 23.49 15.88 18.97
C ILE A 267 22.58 15.67 20.18
N VAL A 268 22.70 16.54 21.20
CA VAL A 268 21.84 16.49 22.39
C VAL A 268 20.39 16.79 21.99
N MET A 269 20.13 17.76 21.11
CA MET A 269 18.79 18.04 20.58
C MET A 269 18.20 16.81 19.85
N GLY A 270 18.96 16.22 18.93
CA GLY A 270 18.51 15.02 18.21
C GLY A 270 18.22 13.84 19.15
N ALA A 271 19.04 13.63 20.18
CA ALA A 271 18.82 12.57 21.16
C ALA A 271 17.54 12.78 21.98
N HIS A 272 17.28 14.01 22.44
CA HIS A 272 16.01 14.37 23.08
C HIS A 272 14.82 14.13 22.13
N PHE A 273 14.92 14.62 20.90
CA PHE A 273 13.86 14.43 19.93
C PHE A 273 13.51 12.95 19.70
N VAL A 274 14.52 12.08 19.50
CA VAL A 274 14.30 10.63 19.29
C VAL A 274 13.55 10.00 20.47
N SER A 275 13.86 10.43 21.69
CA SER A 275 13.19 9.93 22.90
C SER A 275 11.78 10.52 23.05
N ASP A 276 11.64 11.83 22.91
CA ASP A 276 10.42 12.57 23.24
C ASP A 276 9.33 12.35 22.18
N VAL A 277 9.69 12.18 20.90
CA VAL A 277 8.76 11.92 19.80
C VAL A 277 7.97 10.62 20.00
N GLN A 278 8.50 9.66 20.77
CA GLN A 278 7.77 8.43 21.11
C GLN A 278 6.50 8.71 21.92
N SER A 279 6.43 9.85 22.59
CA SER A 279 5.22 10.26 23.32
C SER A 279 4.04 10.56 22.41
N VAL A 280 4.28 10.92 21.15
CA VAL A 280 3.22 11.11 20.14
C VAL A 280 2.46 9.80 19.94
N ILE A 281 3.17 8.68 19.81
CA ILE A 281 2.55 7.35 19.69
C ILE A 281 1.94 6.89 21.01
N SER A 282 2.68 7.02 22.11
CA SER A 282 2.29 6.40 23.38
C SER A 282 1.30 7.21 24.20
N ARG A 283 1.15 8.53 23.95
CA ARG A 283 0.34 9.43 24.77
C ARG A 283 -0.64 10.33 23.99
N ALA A 284 -0.32 10.73 22.77
CA ALA A 284 -1.20 11.59 21.99
C ALA A 284 -2.18 10.81 21.11
N LYS A 285 -1.74 9.68 20.56
CA LYS A 285 -2.57 8.80 19.73
C LYS A 285 -3.59 8.03 20.57
N ALA A 286 -4.83 7.89 20.09
CA ALA A 286 -5.85 7.09 20.75
C ALA A 286 -5.43 5.61 20.84
N PRO A 287 -5.68 4.92 21.97
CA PRO A 287 -5.47 3.49 22.06
C PRO A 287 -6.27 2.73 20.98
N GLY A 288 -5.64 1.77 20.35
CA GLY A 288 -6.29 0.94 19.32
C GLY A 288 -6.25 1.51 17.90
N THR A 289 -5.90 2.78 17.66
CA THR A 289 -5.64 3.28 16.31
C THR A 289 -4.23 2.87 15.85
N PHE A 290 -4.09 2.61 14.54
CA PHE A 290 -2.78 2.31 13.98
C PHE A 290 -2.00 3.60 13.72
N GLY A 291 -0.75 3.64 14.16
CA GLY A 291 0.16 4.75 13.89
C GLY A 291 1.58 4.35 14.24
N VAL A 292 2.52 4.72 13.38
CA VAL A 292 3.96 4.47 13.54
C VAL A 292 4.72 5.76 13.32
N VAL A 293 5.73 6.01 14.16
CA VAL A 293 6.77 7.02 13.96
C VAL A 293 8.11 6.34 14.16
N THR A 294 8.92 6.28 13.11
CA THR A 294 10.25 5.70 13.15
C THR A 294 11.29 6.73 12.74
N VAL A 295 12.28 6.96 13.58
CA VAL A 295 13.50 7.69 13.20
C VAL A 295 14.46 6.68 12.56
N GLY A 296 14.53 6.69 11.23
CA GLY A 296 15.31 5.72 10.45
C GLY A 296 16.77 6.10 10.28
N ALA A 297 17.10 7.41 10.38
CA ALA A 297 18.48 7.89 10.34
C ALA A 297 18.66 9.05 11.30
N PHE A 298 19.87 9.12 11.90
CA PHE A 298 20.34 10.22 12.71
C PHE A 298 21.83 10.40 12.44
N GLN A 299 22.20 11.53 11.82
CA GLN A 299 23.56 11.81 11.39
C GLN A 299 24.00 13.17 11.99
N ALA A 300 25.11 13.17 12.72
CA ALA A 300 25.69 14.36 13.32
C ALA A 300 27.15 14.16 13.66
N GLY A 301 27.98 15.17 13.40
CA GLY A 301 29.41 15.14 13.75
C GLY A 301 30.24 14.09 12.99
N THR A 302 31.55 14.18 13.11
CA THR A 302 32.49 13.27 12.42
C THR A 302 33.66 12.81 13.32
N VAL A 303 33.94 13.55 14.40
CA VAL A 303 35.05 13.29 15.32
C VAL A 303 34.63 13.57 16.77
N ASP A 304 35.30 12.96 17.71
CA ASP A 304 34.95 12.93 19.14
C ASP A 304 35.16 14.24 19.89
N ASN A 305 36.04 15.12 19.40
CA ASN A 305 36.47 16.35 20.09
C ASN A 305 35.87 17.63 19.46
N ILE A 306 34.87 17.52 18.55
CA ILE A 306 34.18 18.63 17.94
C ILE A 306 32.67 18.47 18.11
N ILE A 307 32.00 19.44 18.73
CA ILE A 307 30.55 19.56 18.71
C ILE A 307 30.16 20.12 17.32
N PRO A 308 29.31 19.44 16.54
CA PRO A 308 28.92 19.91 15.22
C PRO A 308 27.98 21.12 15.28
N ASP A 309 27.67 21.69 14.11
CA ASP A 309 26.74 22.81 13.98
C ASP A 309 25.34 22.39 13.50
N HIS A 310 25.15 21.15 13.11
CA HIS A 310 23.84 20.58 12.73
C HIS A 310 23.74 19.08 13.04
N ALA A 311 22.47 18.60 13.07
CA ALA A 311 22.12 17.19 13.14
C ALA A 311 20.93 16.93 12.24
N ASP A 312 21.05 15.92 11.35
CA ASP A 312 20.05 15.54 10.39
C ASP A 312 19.37 14.22 10.80
N LEU A 313 18.05 14.23 10.82
CA LEU A 313 17.23 13.07 11.11
C LEU A 313 16.25 12.83 9.97
N LYS A 314 16.04 11.55 9.64
CA LYS A 314 15.03 11.11 8.66
C LYS A 314 14.03 10.19 9.33
N LEU A 315 12.75 10.50 9.13
CA LEU A 315 11.65 9.79 9.73
C LEU A 315 10.71 9.19 8.69
N THR A 316 10.09 8.08 9.05
CA THR A 316 8.92 7.56 8.34
C THR A 316 7.74 7.43 9.29
N LEU A 317 6.57 7.85 8.82
CA LEU A 317 5.30 7.77 9.54
C LEU A 317 4.35 6.86 8.78
N ARG A 318 3.50 6.12 9.52
CA ARG A 318 2.41 5.32 8.97
C ARG A 318 1.14 5.56 9.79
N SER A 319 -0.01 5.61 9.09
CA SER A 319 -1.32 5.73 9.73
C SER A 319 -2.40 5.10 8.86
N HIS A 320 -3.55 4.80 9.47
CA HIS A 320 -4.68 4.21 8.74
C HIS A 320 -5.79 5.23 8.43
N ASP A 321 -5.77 6.38 9.06
CA ASP A 321 -6.78 7.43 8.87
C ASP A 321 -6.13 8.83 8.88
N ASP A 322 -6.82 9.80 8.28
CA ASP A 322 -6.31 11.17 8.12
C ASP A 322 -6.17 11.91 9.45
N ASP A 323 -7.02 11.64 10.43
CA ASP A 323 -6.95 12.27 11.74
C ASP A 323 -5.69 11.81 12.48
N THR A 324 -5.42 10.50 12.48
CA THR A 324 -4.17 9.94 13.03
C THR A 324 -2.96 10.45 12.24
N ARG A 325 -3.01 10.49 10.89
CA ARG A 325 -1.95 11.02 10.04
C ARG A 325 -1.59 12.45 10.44
N LYS A 326 -2.60 13.31 10.51
CA LYS A 326 -2.42 14.71 10.93
C LYS A 326 -1.85 14.82 12.35
N LEU A 327 -2.35 14.02 13.29
CA LEU A 327 -1.86 14.00 14.67
C LEU A 327 -0.38 13.63 14.73
N LEU A 328 0.07 12.64 13.95
CA LEU A 328 1.47 12.22 13.90
C LEU A 328 2.37 13.31 13.32
N ILE A 329 1.99 13.91 12.19
CA ILE A 329 2.75 14.99 11.54
C ILE A 329 2.86 16.21 12.46
N ASP A 330 1.73 16.67 13.02
CA ASP A 330 1.70 17.79 13.97
C ASP A 330 2.51 17.50 15.24
N GLY A 331 2.44 16.25 15.72
CA GLY A 331 3.16 15.79 16.90
C GLY A 331 4.67 15.79 16.71
N VAL A 332 5.15 15.25 15.59
CA VAL A 332 6.56 15.25 15.19
C VAL A 332 7.08 16.68 15.08
N THR A 333 6.36 17.51 14.33
CA THR A 333 6.71 18.94 14.11
C THR A 333 6.81 19.69 15.43
N ARG A 334 5.78 19.57 16.28
CA ARG A 334 5.74 20.21 17.60
C ARG A 334 6.88 19.78 18.51
N THR A 335 7.22 18.47 18.51
CA THR A 335 8.33 17.94 19.31
C THR A 335 9.65 18.50 18.84
N ALA A 336 9.90 18.58 17.53
CA ALA A 336 11.14 19.12 16.99
C ALA A 336 11.31 20.61 17.35
N VAL A 337 10.26 21.41 17.21
CA VAL A 337 10.30 22.83 17.59
C VAL A 337 10.55 23.00 19.10
N ALA A 338 9.85 22.24 19.94
CA ALA A 338 10.01 22.32 21.40
C ALA A 338 11.42 21.95 21.86
N VAL A 339 12.05 20.94 21.26
CA VAL A 339 13.43 20.54 21.57
C VAL A 339 14.43 21.64 21.19
N ALA A 340 14.26 22.28 20.03
CA ALA A 340 15.11 23.40 19.63
C ALA A 340 14.94 24.62 20.57
N GLU A 341 13.71 24.95 20.94
CA GLU A 341 13.43 26.00 21.92
C GLU A 341 14.04 25.70 23.29
N MET A 342 13.94 24.48 23.79
CA MET A 342 14.56 24.04 25.07
C MET A 342 16.09 24.24 25.06
N ALA A 343 16.73 24.01 23.91
CA ALA A 343 18.17 24.20 23.74
C ALA A 343 18.58 25.65 23.49
N GLY A 344 17.64 26.58 23.32
CA GLY A 344 17.92 27.96 22.88
C GLY A 344 18.50 28.03 21.47
N ALA A 345 18.17 27.06 20.64
CA ALA A 345 18.61 26.93 19.24
C ALA A 345 17.69 27.69 18.28
N PRO A 346 18.15 27.98 17.05
CA PRO A 346 17.26 28.36 15.96
C PRO A 346 16.17 27.30 15.69
N ALA A 347 15.05 27.72 15.08
CA ALA A 347 14.02 26.79 14.67
C ALA A 347 14.61 25.71 13.74
N PRO A 348 14.20 24.43 13.89
CA PRO A 348 14.66 23.37 13.00
C PRO A 348 14.12 23.58 11.59
N THR A 349 14.87 23.16 10.59
CA THR A 349 14.32 22.95 9.24
C THR A 349 13.55 21.63 9.26
N ILE A 350 12.29 21.66 8.80
CA ILE A 350 11.45 20.47 8.70
C ILE A 350 10.96 20.41 7.26
N ASP A 351 11.42 19.39 6.54
CA ASP A 351 10.95 19.08 5.20
C ASP A 351 9.98 17.88 5.27
N HIS A 352 8.80 18.08 4.70
CA HIS A 352 7.76 17.07 4.63
C HIS A 352 7.29 16.95 3.18
N PRO A 353 8.00 16.19 2.34
CA PRO A 353 7.52 15.88 1.01
C PRO A 353 6.15 15.18 1.11
N ALA A 354 5.26 15.49 0.18
CA ALA A 354 3.90 14.95 0.21
C ALA A 354 3.94 13.42 0.17
N GLY A 355 3.48 12.78 1.25
CA GLY A 355 3.31 11.33 1.32
C GLY A 355 2.08 10.82 0.56
N ALA A 356 1.80 9.52 0.61
CA ALA A 356 0.57 8.92 0.09
C ALA A 356 -0.45 8.66 1.19
N SER A 357 -1.73 8.78 0.87
CA SER A 357 -2.83 8.33 1.71
C SER A 357 -2.95 6.80 1.69
N ALA A 358 -3.71 6.23 2.63
CA ALA A 358 -4.08 4.82 2.58
C ALA A 358 -4.97 4.53 1.35
N VAL A 359 -4.79 3.38 0.71
CA VAL A 359 -5.73 2.90 -0.29
C VAL A 359 -7.03 2.51 0.39
N GLN A 360 -8.13 3.13 -0.05
CA GLN A 360 -9.48 2.86 0.42
C GLN A 360 -10.26 2.14 -0.70
N ASN A 361 -10.50 0.85 -0.55
CA ASN A 361 -11.40 0.14 -1.44
C ASN A 361 -12.84 0.60 -1.21
N ASP A 362 -13.58 0.84 -2.29
CA ASP A 362 -15.02 1.10 -2.18
C ASP A 362 -15.73 -0.15 -1.63
N ILE A 363 -16.43 0.01 -0.52
CA ILE A 363 -17.05 -1.10 0.22
C ILE A 363 -18.05 -1.86 -0.66
N GLY A 364 -18.94 -1.14 -1.33
CA GLY A 364 -19.98 -1.78 -2.15
C GLY A 364 -19.41 -2.44 -3.41
N LEU A 365 -18.32 -1.89 -3.96
CA LEU A 365 -17.63 -2.48 -5.11
C LEU A 365 -16.83 -3.72 -4.68
N ALA A 366 -16.17 -3.67 -3.54
CA ALA A 366 -15.40 -4.80 -2.97
C ALA A 366 -16.31 -5.98 -2.61
N ASP A 367 -17.47 -5.72 -2.00
CA ASP A 367 -18.47 -6.75 -1.68
C ASP A 367 -18.97 -7.45 -2.95
N ARG A 368 -19.33 -6.67 -4.00
CA ARG A 368 -19.72 -7.24 -5.29
C ARG A 368 -18.60 -8.03 -5.96
N ALA A 369 -17.35 -7.53 -5.88
CA ALA A 369 -16.19 -8.21 -6.45
C ALA A 369 -15.94 -9.54 -5.71
N ALA A 370 -16.02 -9.56 -4.39
CA ALA A 370 -15.90 -10.77 -3.58
C ALA A 370 -16.93 -11.81 -4.02
N GLY A 371 -18.20 -11.45 -4.16
CA GLY A 371 -19.26 -12.38 -4.61
C GLY A 371 -19.00 -12.97 -6.01
N VAL A 372 -18.49 -12.17 -6.95
CA VAL A 372 -18.11 -12.66 -8.29
C VAL A 372 -16.90 -13.59 -8.22
N LEU A 373 -15.89 -13.23 -7.43
CA LEU A 373 -14.67 -14.03 -7.31
C LEU A 373 -14.92 -15.32 -6.52
N GLU A 374 -15.77 -15.30 -5.48
CA GLU A 374 -16.20 -16.50 -4.77
C GLU A 374 -16.96 -17.47 -5.69
N ALA A 375 -17.82 -16.95 -6.57
CA ALA A 375 -18.49 -17.78 -7.58
C ALA A 375 -17.50 -18.41 -8.59
N ALA A 376 -16.38 -17.72 -8.86
CA ALA A 376 -15.34 -18.22 -9.77
C ALA A 376 -14.36 -19.18 -9.10
N PHE A 377 -13.92 -18.90 -7.87
CA PHE A 377 -12.76 -19.54 -7.23
C PHE A 377 -13.09 -20.25 -5.91
N GLY A 378 -14.30 -20.08 -5.38
CA GLY A 378 -14.75 -20.72 -4.15
C GLY A 378 -13.89 -20.35 -2.94
N LYS A 379 -13.35 -21.37 -2.27
CA LYS A 379 -12.55 -21.24 -1.03
C LYS A 379 -11.20 -20.53 -1.22
N ASP A 380 -10.76 -20.31 -2.45
CA ASP A 380 -9.47 -19.65 -2.74
C ASP A 380 -9.62 -18.12 -2.70
N VAL A 381 -10.81 -17.61 -2.38
CA VAL A 381 -11.08 -16.20 -2.10
C VAL A 381 -11.08 -15.93 -0.61
N SER A 382 -10.29 -14.97 -0.16
CA SER A 382 -10.29 -14.44 1.19
C SER A 382 -10.97 -13.08 1.21
N PHE A 383 -12.15 -13.00 1.81
CA PHE A 383 -12.85 -11.73 2.01
C PHE A 383 -12.57 -11.16 3.40
N VAL A 384 -12.10 -9.90 3.45
CA VAL A 384 -11.76 -9.20 4.69
C VAL A 384 -12.69 -8.00 4.88
N PRO A 385 -13.59 -8.01 5.88
CA PRO A 385 -14.55 -6.94 6.10
C PRO A 385 -13.89 -5.65 6.57
N ALA A 386 -14.58 -4.51 6.40
CA ALA A 386 -14.08 -3.16 6.68
C ALA A 386 -13.61 -2.93 8.12
N PHE A 387 -14.21 -3.63 9.10
CA PHE A 387 -13.83 -3.47 10.51
C PHE A 387 -12.48 -4.12 10.87
N MET A 388 -11.94 -4.98 10.01
CA MET A 388 -10.60 -5.53 10.20
C MET A 388 -9.55 -4.51 9.76
N PRO A 389 -8.42 -4.39 10.46
CA PRO A 389 -7.37 -3.45 10.09
C PRO A 389 -6.79 -3.78 8.72
N GLY A 390 -6.31 -2.76 8.00
CA GLY A 390 -5.55 -2.91 6.78
C GLY A 390 -4.09 -3.29 7.03
N GLY A 391 -3.33 -3.45 5.96
CA GLY A 391 -1.90 -3.69 5.99
C GLY A 391 -1.10 -2.45 6.41
N SER A 392 0.19 -2.64 6.66
CA SER A 392 1.14 -1.56 6.99
C SER A 392 1.92 -1.05 5.77
N ALA A 393 1.84 -1.73 4.62
CA ALA A 393 2.42 -1.26 3.37
C ALA A 393 1.73 0.03 2.89
N SER A 394 2.39 0.80 2.05
CA SER A 394 1.82 1.99 1.39
C SER A 394 1.75 1.76 -0.12
N GLU A 395 0.86 2.50 -0.79
CA GLU A 395 0.56 2.34 -2.22
C GLU A 395 -0.04 3.64 -2.75
N ASP A 396 0.55 4.21 -3.79
CA ASP A 396 0.11 5.50 -4.32
C ASP A 396 -1.08 5.43 -5.29
N PHE A 397 -1.61 4.23 -5.58
CA PHE A 397 -2.92 4.04 -6.20
C PHE A 397 -4.02 4.81 -5.43
N SER A 398 -3.80 5.04 -4.15
CA SER A 398 -4.65 5.89 -3.30
C SER A 398 -4.92 7.28 -3.91
N GLU A 399 -4.02 7.81 -4.72
CA GLU A 399 -4.21 9.12 -5.35
C GLU A 399 -5.32 9.12 -6.40
N PHE A 400 -5.52 8.00 -7.11
CA PHE A 400 -6.66 7.86 -8.03
C PHE A 400 -7.98 7.71 -7.27
N VAL A 401 -7.95 7.01 -6.13
CA VAL A 401 -9.10 6.91 -5.23
C VAL A 401 -9.46 8.29 -4.67
N ASN A 402 -8.47 9.06 -4.18
CA ASN A 402 -8.65 10.42 -3.67
C ASN A 402 -9.13 11.39 -4.76
N ALA A 403 -8.74 11.16 -6.01
CA ALA A 403 -9.29 11.90 -7.15
C ALA A 403 -10.75 11.53 -7.44
N GLY A 404 -11.35 10.63 -6.63
CA GLY A 404 -12.77 10.26 -6.64
C GLY A 404 -13.10 9.17 -7.66
N VAL A 405 -12.24 8.18 -7.85
CA VAL A 405 -12.48 6.95 -8.61
C VAL A 405 -12.81 5.83 -7.63
N PRO A 406 -14.07 5.37 -7.53
CA PRO A 406 -14.42 4.18 -6.73
C PRO A 406 -13.61 2.97 -7.23
N SER A 407 -12.84 2.35 -6.35
CA SER A 407 -11.85 1.36 -6.78
C SER A 407 -11.81 0.13 -5.89
N VAL A 408 -11.29 -0.98 -6.42
CA VAL A 408 -10.86 -2.14 -5.65
C VAL A 408 -9.44 -2.52 -6.04
N TYR A 409 -8.62 -2.66 -5.03
CA TYR A 409 -7.27 -3.17 -5.10
C TYR A 409 -7.26 -4.58 -4.51
N PHE A 410 -6.86 -5.58 -5.30
CA PHE A 410 -6.88 -6.99 -4.94
C PHE A 410 -5.49 -7.46 -4.50
N GLY A 411 -5.43 -8.48 -3.62
CA GLY A 411 -4.21 -9.25 -3.38
C GLY A 411 -4.25 -10.57 -4.15
N ILE A 412 -3.14 -10.94 -4.76
CA ILE A 412 -2.96 -12.19 -5.51
C ILE A 412 -1.85 -13.00 -4.84
N GLY A 413 -2.12 -14.26 -4.52
CA GLY A 413 -1.10 -15.16 -3.97
C GLY A 413 -0.05 -15.54 -5.01
N GLY A 414 1.23 -15.38 -4.64
CA GLY A 414 2.38 -15.60 -5.52
C GLY A 414 3.26 -16.79 -5.15
N ASP A 415 3.18 -17.30 -3.93
CA ASP A 415 4.13 -18.29 -3.42
C ASP A 415 3.68 -19.75 -3.61
N ASP A 416 4.65 -20.62 -3.92
CA ASP A 416 4.40 -22.05 -3.98
C ASP A 416 3.96 -22.59 -2.60
N PRO A 417 2.78 -23.22 -2.48
CA PRO A 417 2.29 -23.77 -1.23
C PRO A 417 3.25 -24.78 -0.59
N THR A 418 4.02 -25.53 -1.40
CA THR A 418 5.01 -26.48 -0.90
C THR A 418 6.20 -25.76 -0.26
N MET A 419 6.67 -24.69 -0.89
CA MET A 419 7.73 -23.83 -0.35
C MET A 419 7.26 -23.19 0.98
N LEU A 420 6.07 -22.61 1.02
CA LEU A 420 5.49 -22.04 2.24
C LEU A 420 5.44 -23.05 3.39
N ALA A 421 5.00 -24.29 3.11
CA ALA A 421 4.98 -25.36 4.10
C ALA A 421 6.38 -25.71 4.61
N GLN A 422 7.40 -25.71 3.74
CA GLN A 422 8.79 -25.98 4.10
C GLN A 422 9.37 -24.88 5.01
N TYR A 423 9.17 -23.59 4.66
CA TYR A 423 9.61 -22.46 5.49
C TYR A 423 8.96 -22.52 6.89
N LYS A 424 7.65 -22.77 6.93
CA LYS A 424 6.91 -22.95 8.19
C LYS A 424 7.44 -24.11 9.02
N ALA A 425 7.71 -25.26 8.42
CA ALA A 425 8.24 -26.44 9.11
C ALA A 425 9.66 -26.20 9.68
N GLN A 426 10.44 -25.35 9.01
CA GLN A 426 11.80 -24.98 9.42
C GLN A 426 11.82 -23.80 10.41
N GLY A 427 10.69 -23.16 10.71
CA GLY A 427 10.62 -21.94 11.52
C GLY A 427 11.36 -20.75 10.89
N LYS A 428 11.52 -20.75 9.57
CA LYS A 428 12.17 -19.67 8.82
C LYS A 428 11.14 -18.67 8.32
N PRO A 429 11.47 -17.37 8.24
CA PRO A 429 10.62 -16.39 7.59
C PRO A 429 10.54 -16.65 6.09
N VAL A 430 9.34 -16.52 5.51
CA VAL A 430 9.14 -16.56 4.06
C VAL A 430 9.71 -15.27 3.46
N PRO A 431 10.42 -15.30 2.32
CA PRO A 431 10.74 -14.08 1.60
C PRO A 431 9.45 -13.36 1.20
N VAL A 432 9.37 -12.08 1.49
CA VAL A 432 8.23 -11.21 1.15
C VAL A 432 8.66 -10.17 0.14
N ASN A 433 7.72 -9.40 -0.40
CA ASN A 433 8.02 -8.23 -1.24
C ASN A 433 9.14 -7.38 -0.63
N HIS A 434 10.01 -6.83 -1.47
CA HIS A 434 11.25 -6.12 -1.10
C HIS A 434 12.34 -7.01 -0.48
N SER A 435 12.21 -8.33 -0.62
CA SER A 435 13.30 -9.26 -0.32
C SER A 435 14.06 -9.60 -1.61
N PRO A 436 15.41 -9.65 -1.59
CA PRO A 436 16.19 -10.08 -2.77
C PRO A 436 15.95 -11.54 -3.17
N TYR A 437 15.19 -12.27 -2.38
CA TYR A 437 14.79 -13.67 -2.60
C TYR A 437 13.30 -13.82 -2.96
N PHE A 438 12.56 -12.73 -3.09
CA PHE A 438 11.15 -12.78 -3.45
C PHE A 438 11.00 -13.20 -4.92
N ALA A 439 10.38 -14.34 -5.16
CA ALA A 439 10.25 -14.95 -6.49
C ALA A 439 8.87 -15.60 -6.63
N PRO A 440 7.83 -14.85 -6.92
CA PRO A 440 6.50 -15.40 -7.14
C PRO A 440 6.49 -16.40 -8.30
N VAL A 441 5.66 -17.45 -8.18
CA VAL A 441 5.51 -18.45 -9.25
C VAL A 441 4.75 -17.83 -10.42
N PRO A 442 5.35 -17.69 -11.62
CA PRO A 442 4.80 -16.83 -12.67
C PRO A 442 3.43 -17.29 -13.19
N GLU A 443 3.32 -18.51 -13.70
CA GLU A 443 2.10 -18.98 -14.38
C GLU A 443 0.83 -18.85 -13.54
N PRO A 444 0.74 -19.43 -12.33
CA PRO A 444 -0.48 -19.36 -11.53
C PRO A 444 -0.77 -17.94 -11.03
N SER A 445 0.25 -17.11 -10.80
CA SER A 445 0.08 -15.74 -10.35
C SER A 445 -0.44 -14.84 -11.49
N ILE A 446 0.18 -14.92 -12.68
CA ILE A 446 -0.26 -14.18 -13.86
C ILE A 446 -1.70 -14.60 -14.22
N LYS A 447 -1.98 -15.90 -14.25
CA LYS A 447 -3.33 -16.43 -14.54
C LYS A 447 -4.36 -15.87 -13.59
N ARG A 448 -4.09 -15.91 -12.29
CA ARG A 448 -5.03 -15.43 -11.27
C ARG A 448 -5.25 -13.92 -11.36
N GLY A 449 -4.20 -13.14 -11.68
CA GLY A 449 -4.32 -11.71 -11.94
C GLY A 449 -5.21 -11.42 -13.14
N VAL A 450 -5.01 -12.12 -14.27
CA VAL A 450 -5.85 -12.00 -15.48
C VAL A 450 -7.31 -12.34 -15.19
N GLU A 451 -7.58 -13.47 -14.54
CA GLU A 451 -8.93 -13.89 -14.15
C GLU A 451 -9.62 -12.84 -13.27
N THR A 452 -8.93 -12.39 -12.22
CA THR A 452 -9.45 -11.45 -11.21
C THR A 452 -9.82 -10.12 -11.84
N LEU A 453 -8.89 -9.47 -12.57
CA LEU A 453 -9.11 -8.17 -13.17
C LEU A 453 -10.14 -8.23 -14.30
N THR A 454 -10.15 -9.29 -15.12
CA THR A 454 -11.14 -9.47 -16.17
C THR A 454 -12.55 -9.61 -15.60
N LEU A 455 -12.74 -10.46 -14.58
CA LEU A 455 -14.02 -10.65 -13.91
C LEU A 455 -14.51 -9.37 -13.21
N ALA A 456 -13.59 -8.61 -12.59
CA ALA A 456 -13.92 -7.32 -11.98
C ALA A 456 -14.41 -6.29 -13.00
N VAL A 457 -13.81 -6.22 -14.18
CA VAL A 457 -14.27 -5.36 -15.28
C VAL A 457 -15.64 -5.83 -15.79
N LEU A 458 -15.81 -7.12 -16.04
CA LEU A 458 -17.11 -7.68 -16.52
C LEU A 458 -18.23 -7.44 -15.50
N MET A 459 -17.95 -7.44 -14.21
CA MET A 459 -18.92 -7.16 -13.14
C MET A 459 -19.55 -5.77 -13.28
N VAL A 460 -18.80 -4.78 -13.75
CA VAL A 460 -19.29 -3.39 -13.84
C VAL A 460 -19.67 -2.97 -15.25
N ALA A 461 -19.15 -3.63 -16.27
CA ALA A 461 -19.34 -3.31 -17.69
C ALA A 461 -20.02 -4.43 -18.48
N GLY A 462 -20.20 -5.61 -17.88
CA GLY A 462 -20.83 -6.75 -18.54
C GLY A 462 -22.29 -6.49 -18.90
N THR A 463 -22.72 -6.99 -20.05
CA THR A 463 -24.14 -7.04 -20.44
C THR A 463 -24.77 -8.25 -19.78
N ALA A 464 -26.03 -8.10 -19.31
CA ALA A 464 -26.79 -9.27 -18.87
C ALA A 464 -26.86 -10.30 -20.02
N SER A 465 -26.62 -11.57 -19.69
CA SER A 465 -26.84 -12.65 -20.63
C SER A 465 -28.31 -12.61 -21.09
N LYS A 466 -28.56 -12.49 -22.41
CA LYS A 466 -29.89 -12.56 -22.96
C LYS A 466 -30.43 -13.98 -22.88
#